data_1595c6c6bff53263292f2d2c27f20381
#
_entry.id   1595c6c6bff53263292f2d2c27f20381
#
_cell.length_a   1.000
_cell.length_b   1.000
_cell.length_c   1.000
_cell.angle_alpha   90.00
_cell.angle_beta   90.00
_cell.angle_gamma   90.00
#
_symmetry.space_group_name_H-M   'P 1'
#
loop_
_entity.id
_entity.type
_entity.pdbx_description
1 polymer ?
#
loop_
_entity_poly.entity_id
_entity_poly.type
_entity_poly.pdbx_seq_one_letter_code
_entity_poly.pdbx_strand_id
1 'polypeptide(L)'
;MILPILAQIRRVARSGDTVRAWTMFGAAGLLPSRDRDALTLKGRLLKDRALRSEGAERAALLDEARQAYLQAASDCRATYPLINAATLAFLNDRPDDAADLARQVLALLDSGDHVQETRYWLAATAAEAHLLLGDEAAAQAALAQAMAAAPDAWEDHAATLRQFHEILTRQGRSTAILDPLRPPPSLYFSGIIGLPDNEEEARTKIEAALDQIAPGAASGALAAGADILIAECALFRGIQLHIVLPTSLDVFRQSSVGRFGDHWLARFDRLIDMADSLDAPDAITSLSNAAIDKGCEIAMGLALRRADAFATQAIALHIGRASDQPAPAYRLWQSRTLPVRKIILEQSMPPSGDALPMAINKAVLASTTRLAPTMRESANGLHFQAFDDMATAMLQASLILRDWPDHGLALEYQTVMPNDPIDGEECLALLLAPAAPAGSICMPWPQAAAMALQGPGYRFEIAGEVMTRQGDCPVGHYYPPSN
;
A
#
# COMPACT_ATOMS: atom_id res chain seq x y z
N MET A 1 25.69 -11.51 16.76
CA MET A 1 25.66 -10.27 15.94
C MET A 1 24.81 -10.43 14.66
N ILE A 2 24.62 -11.63 14.09
CA ILE A 2 23.86 -11.86 12.86
C ILE A 2 22.36 -11.62 13.05
N LEU A 3 21.74 -12.09 14.13
CA LEU A 3 20.29 -12.01 14.35
C LEU A 3 19.69 -10.59 14.29
N PRO A 4 20.27 -9.55 14.89
CA PRO A 4 19.74 -8.19 14.80
C PRO A 4 19.72 -7.64 13.37
N ILE A 5 20.77 -7.89 12.58
CA ILE A 5 20.84 -7.41 11.20
C ILE A 5 19.85 -8.15 10.30
N LEU A 6 19.66 -9.46 10.48
CA LEU A 6 18.63 -10.22 9.76
C LEU A 6 17.23 -9.71 10.07
N ALA A 7 16.95 -9.37 11.35
CA ALA A 7 15.65 -8.80 11.73
C ALA A 7 15.41 -7.44 11.05
N GLN A 8 16.44 -6.60 10.97
CA GLN A 8 16.37 -5.31 10.29
C GLN A 8 16.11 -5.48 8.78
N ILE A 9 16.86 -6.36 8.11
CA ILE A 9 16.68 -6.64 6.67
C ILE A 9 15.28 -7.23 6.42
N ARG A 10 14.80 -8.15 7.29
CA ARG A 10 13.44 -8.69 7.20
C ARG A 10 12.38 -7.59 7.30
N ARG A 11 12.58 -6.60 8.18
CA ARG A 11 11.66 -5.45 8.32
C ARG A 11 11.61 -4.65 7.02
N VAL A 12 12.77 -4.30 6.46
CA VAL A 12 12.87 -3.59 5.17
C VAL A 12 12.23 -4.40 4.04
N ALA A 13 12.48 -5.71 3.97
CA ALA A 13 11.83 -6.57 2.96
C ALA A 13 10.31 -6.66 3.14
N ARG A 14 9.81 -6.69 4.39
CA ARG A 14 8.36 -6.71 4.68
C ARG A 14 7.68 -5.39 4.37
N SER A 15 8.36 -4.26 4.53
CA SER A 15 7.84 -2.97 4.08
C SER A 15 7.85 -2.83 2.55
N GLY A 16 8.45 -3.82 1.85
CA GLY A 16 8.43 -3.94 0.38
C GLY A 16 9.64 -3.34 -0.32
N ASP A 17 10.56 -2.64 0.37
CA ASP A 17 11.80 -2.13 -0.23
C ASP A 17 12.83 -3.27 -0.43
N THR A 18 12.55 -4.12 -1.43
CA THR A 18 13.37 -5.31 -1.72
C THR A 18 14.75 -4.95 -2.25
N VAL A 19 14.90 -3.82 -2.93
CA VAL A 19 16.20 -3.34 -3.43
C VAL A 19 17.11 -2.98 -2.26
N ARG A 20 16.61 -2.18 -1.33
CA ARG A 20 17.34 -1.82 -0.12
C ARG A 20 17.64 -3.04 0.75
N ALA A 21 16.67 -3.94 0.93
CA ALA A 21 16.87 -5.17 1.68
C ALA A 21 17.99 -6.03 1.09
N TRP A 22 18.06 -6.17 -0.24
CA TRP A 22 19.13 -6.90 -0.92
C TRP A 22 20.49 -6.22 -0.75
N THR A 23 20.54 -4.90 -0.92
CA THR A 23 21.77 -4.11 -0.71
C THR A 23 22.29 -4.26 0.73
N MET A 24 21.39 -4.16 1.73
CA MET A 24 21.75 -4.39 3.14
C MET A 24 22.25 -5.80 3.39
N PHE A 25 21.65 -6.82 2.75
CA PHE A 25 22.08 -8.21 2.86
C PHE A 25 23.51 -8.40 2.33
N GLY A 26 23.82 -7.79 1.19
CA GLY A 26 25.16 -7.79 0.60
C GLY A 26 26.18 -7.03 1.47
N ALA A 27 25.84 -5.81 1.91
CA ALA A 27 26.69 -4.98 2.74
C ALA A 27 27.02 -5.62 4.12
N ALA A 28 26.09 -6.43 4.64
CA ALA A 28 26.31 -7.21 5.87
C ALA A 28 27.21 -8.45 5.65
N GLY A 29 27.72 -8.70 4.44
CA GLY A 29 28.56 -9.85 4.12
C GLY A 29 27.84 -11.21 4.17
N LEU A 30 26.50 -11.21 4.04
CA LEU A 30 25.68 -12.42 4.21
C LEU A 30 25.56 -13.27 2.93
N LEU A 31 26.00 -12.77 1.77
CA LEU A 31 25.91 -13.51 0.50
C LEU A 31 26.54 -14.92 0.55
N PRO A 32 27.75 -15.13 1.15
CA PRO A 32 28.36 -16.45 1.26
C PRO A 32 27.93 -17.22 2.53
N SER A 33 27.00 -16.68 3.32
CA SER A 33 26.60 -17.29 4.59
C SER A 33 25.96 -18.67 4.38
N ARG A 34 26.28 -19.61 5.28
CA ARG A 34 25.64 -20.93 5.38
C ARG A 34 24.70 -21.04 6.58
N ASP A 35 24.54 -19.95 7.31
CA ASP A 35 23.55 -19.89 8.40
C ASP A 35 22.15 -20.09 7.85
N ARG A 36 21.34 -20.92 8.51
CA ARG A 36 19.98 -21.29 8.07
C ARG A 36 19.08 -20.07 7.90
N ASP A 37 19.11 -19.15 8.87
CA ASP A 37 18.23 -17.98 8.86
C ASP A 37 18.66 -16.98 7.78
N ALA A 38 19.98 -16.85 7.56
CA ALA A 38 20.52 -16.07 6.45
C ALA A 38 20.17 -16.67 5.09
N LEU A 39 20.29 -18.01 4.93
CA LEU A 39 19.91 -18.71 3.70
C LEU A 39 18.39 -18.59 3.41
N THR A 40 17.56 -18.73 4.43
CA THR A 40 16.11 -18.54 4.32
C THR A 40 15.76 -17.13 3.87
N LEU A 41 16.42 -16.12 4.46
CA LEU A 41 16.23 -14.72 4.04
C LEU A 41 16.76 -14.48 2.62
N LYS A 42 17.91 -15.04 2.26
CA LYS A 42 18.46 -14.98 0.89
C LYS A 42 17.46 -15.53 -0.12
N GLY A 43 16.90 -16.72 0.16
CA GLY A 43 15.90 -17.34 -0.70
C GLY A 43 14.67 -16.44 -0.91
N ARG A 44 14.17 -15.83 0.17
CA ARG A 44 13.07 -14.86 0.10
C ARG A 44 13.42 -13.64 -0.76
N LEU A 45 14.56 -13.00 -0.52
CA LEU A 45 14.97 -11.81 -1.27
C LEU A 45 15.18 -12.09 -2.76
N LEU A 46 15.74 -13.26 -3.10
CA LEU A 46 15.89 -13.71 -4.49
C LEU A 46 14.53 -13.99 -5.15
N LYS A 47 13.58 -14.62 -4.44
CA LYS A 47 12.20 -14.81 -4.89
C LYS A 47 11.52 -13.46 -5.18
N ASP A 48 11.62 -12.51 -4.23
CA ASP A 48 11.01 -11.18 -4.38
C ASP A 48 11.59 -10.43 -5.59
N ARG A 49 12.88 -10.61 -5.91
CA ARG A 49 13.51 -10.10 -7.13
C ARG A 49 13.03 -10.82 -8.37
N ALA A 50 12.95 -12.15 -8.33
CA ALA A 50 12.48 -12.96 -9.47
C ALA A 50 11.05 -12.57 -9.90
N LEU A 51 10.17 -12.25 -8.94
CA LEU A 51 8.79 -11.82 -9.23
C LEU A 51 8.71 -10.44 -9.92
N ARG A 52 9.81 -9.68 -9.94
CA ARG A 52 9.96 -8.38 -10.61
C ARG A 52 10.78 -8.45 -11.90
N SER A 53 11.31 -9.62 -12.23
CA SER A 53 12.12 -9.90 -13.43
C SER A 53 11.34 -10.78 -14.40
N GLU A 54 11.78 -10.81 -15.65
CA GLU A 54 11.18 -11.61 -16.73
C GLU A 54 12.23 -12.51 -17.42
N GLY A 55 11.74 -13.45 -18.22
CA GLY A 55 12.58 -14.28 -19.09
C GLY A 55 13.67 -15.08 -18.35
N ALA A 56 14.87 -15.09 -18.90
CA ALA A 56 16.00 -15.86 -18.39
C ALA A 56 16.48 -15.39 -17.01
N GLU A 57 16.40 -14.08 -16.73
CA GLU A 57 16.78 -13.54 -15.42
C GLU A 57 15.84 -14.05 -14.33
N ARG A 58 14.52 -14.02 -14.56
CA ARG A 58 13.54 -14.59 -13.64
C ARG A 58 13.86 -16.06 -13.34
N ALA A 59 14.09 -16.86 -14.37
CA ALA A 59 14.39 -18.29 -14.20
C ALA A 59 15.66 -18.53 -13.38
N ALA A 60 16.72 -17.77 -13.61
CA ALA A 60 17.95 -17.85 -12.84
C ALA A 60 17.75 -17.48 -11.36
N LEU A 61 17.05 -16.39 -11.09
CA LEU A 61 16.74 -15.93 -9.72
C LEU A 61 15.86 -16.95 -8.97
N LEU A 62 14.87 -17.57 -9.65
CA LEU A 62 14.05 -18.64 -9.05
C LEU A 62 14.89 -19.85 -8.68
N ASP A 63 15.84 -20.24 -9.53
CA ASP A 63 16.74 -21.37 -9.23
C ASP A 63 17.72 -21.06 -8.09
N GLU A 64 18.30 -19.88 -8.06
CA GLU A 64 19.15 -19.44 -6.95
C GLU A 64 18.37 -19.38 -5.62
N ALA A 65 17.13 -18.87 -5.64
CA ALA A 65 16.25 -18.83 -4.48
C ALA A 65 15.95 -20.26 -3.98
N ARG A 66 15.62 -21.18 -4.91
CA ARG A 66 15.36 -22.60 -4.62
C ARG A 66 16.57 -23.23 -3.95
N GLN A 67 17.77 -23.04 -4.49
CA GLN A 67 19.01 -23.58 -3.93
C GLN A 67 19.27 -23.04 -2.52
N ALA A 68 19.05 -21.75 -2.27
CA ALA A 68 19.19 -21.17 -0.95
C ALA A 68 18.24 -21.81 0.07
N TYR A 69 16.98 -22.03 -0.30
CA TYR A 69 16.01 -22.71 0.54
C TYR A 69 16.36 -24.20 0.77
N LEU A 70 16.81 -24.94 -0.25
CA LEU A 70 17.25 -26.33 -0.10
C LEU A 70 18.46 -26.43 0.84
N GLN A 71 19.42 -25.50 0.76
CA GLN A 71 20.54 -25.43 1.69
C GLN A 71 20.05 -25.12 3.12
N ALA A 72 19.07 -24.22 3.26
CA ALA A 72 18.47 -23.93 4.57
C ALA A 72 17.73 -25.12 5.18
N ALA A 73 17.20 -26.03 4.34
CA ALA A 73 16.48 -27.22 4.77
C ALA A 73 17.40 -28.44 5.03
N SER A 74 18.64 -28.47 4.51
CA SER A 74 19.49 -29.67 4.46
C SER A 74 19.88 -30.23 5.83
N ASP A 75 20.10 -29.35 6.80
CA ASP A 75 20.61 -29.72 8.14
C ASP A 75 19.53 -29.66 9.23
N CYS A 76 18.32 -29.30 8.89
CA CYS A 76 17.22 -29.17 9.83
C CYS A 76 15.91 -29.61 9.20
N ARG A 77 15.05 -30.21 10.02
CA ARG A 77 13.71 -30.65 9.63
C ARG A 77 12.74 -29.47 9.53
N ALA A 78 13.12 -28.44 8.75
CA ALA A 78 12.37 -27.21 8.61
C ALA A 78 11.42 -27.31 7.41
N THR A 79 10.13 -27.30 7.67
CA THR A 79 9.09 -27.42 6.65
C THR A 79 8.99 -26.18 5.78
N TYR A 80 9.17 -24.98 6.36
CA TYR A 80 9.08 -23.70 5.66
C TYR A 80 10.09 -23.52 4.51
N PRO A 81 11.41 -23.76 4.67
CA PRO A 81 12.32 -23.71 3.53
C PRO A 81 12.01 -24.77 2.47
N LEU A 82 11.60 -25.97 2.90
CA LEU A 82 11.34 -27.08 1.98
C LEU A 82 10.13 -26.81 1.09
N ILE A 83 9.02 -26.29 1.64
CA ILE A 83 7.84 -25.94 0.83
C ILE A 83 8.12 -24.77 -0.11
N ASN A 84 8.89 -23.77 0.32
CA ASN A 84 9.29 -22.69 -0.58
C ASN A 84 10.16 -23.20 -1.73
N ALA A 85 11.05 -24.16 -1.49
CA ALA A 85 11.84 -24.80 -2.57
C ALA A 85 10.93 -25.57 -3.54
N ALA A 86 9.89 -26.27 -3.06
CA ALA A 86 8.91 -26.96 -3.88
C ALA A 86 8.16 -25.99 -4.80
N THR A 87 7.64 -24.90 -4.24
CA THR A 87 6.91 -23.89 -5.04
C THR A 87 7.82 -23.20 -6.05
N LEU A 88 9.06 -22.87 -5.69
CA LEU A 88 10.02 -22.29 -6.64
C LEU A 88 10.37 -23.25 -7.78
N ALA A 89 10.48 -24.56 -7.51
CA ALA A 89 10.63 -25.57 -8.56
C ALA A 89 9.44 -25.56 -9.52
N PHE A 90 8.20 -25.53 -8.98
CA PHE A 90 6.99 -25.45 -9.78
C PHE A 90 6.93 -24.17 -10.64
N LEU A 91 7.22 -23.01 -10.06
CA LEU A 91 7.23 -21.71 -10.76
C LEU A 91 8.32 -21.63 -11.85
N ASN A 92 9.36 -22.46 -11.74
CA ASN A 92 10.48 -22.56 -12.69
C ASN A 92 10.37 -23.78 -13.63
N ASP A 93 9.15 -24.24 -13.94
CA ASP A 93 8.84 -25.32 -14.87
C ASP A 93 9.49 -26.68 -14.54
N ARG A 94 9.61 -27.00 -13.24
CA ARG A 94 10.09 -28.28 -12.72
C ARG A 94 9.03 -28.98 -11.88
N PRO A 95 7.91 -29.43 -12.48
CA PRO A 95 6.77 -29.99 -11.73
C PRO A 95 7.11 -31.28 -10.98
N ASP A 96 7.99 -32.13 -11.53
CA ASP A 96 8.39 -33.38 -10.88
C ASP A 96 9.20 -33.10 -9.60
N ASP A 97 10.19 -32.22 -9.67
CA ASP A 97 10.96 -31.76 -8.51
C ASP A 97 10.05 -31.17 -7.45
N ALA A 98 9.07 -30.35 -7.87
CA ALA A 98 8.10 -29.73 -6.97
C ALA A 98 7.24 -30.79 -6.24
N ALA A 99 6.75 -31.80 -6.98
CA ALA A 99 5.95 -32.87 -6.42
C ALA A 99 6.74 -33.74 -5.43
N ASP A 100 8.00 -34.03 -5.73
CA ASP A 100 8.88 -34.81 -4.83
C ASP A 100 9.15 -34.05 -3.54
N LEU A 101 9.44 -32.74 -3.61
CA LEU A 101 9.64 -31.90 -2.43
C LEU A 101 8.32 -31.74 -1.63
N ALA A 102 7.18 -31.59 -2.30
CA ALA A 102 5.88 -31.52 -1.63
C ALA A 102 5.57 -32.80 -0.85
N ARG A 103 5.84 -33.99 -1.41
CA ARG A 103 5.68 -35.28 -0.69
C ARG A 103 6.62 -35.35 0.52
N GLN A 104 7.86 -34.87 0.41
CA GLN A 104 8.79 -34.81 1.55
C GLN A 104 8.27 -33.89 2.65
N VAL A 105 7.68 -32.74 2.29
CA VAL A 105 7.05 -31.84 3.27
C VAL A 105 5.93 -32.55 4.03
N LEU A 106 5.00 -33.22 3.33
CA LEU A 106 3.90 -33.93 3.98
C LEU A 106 4.40 -35.07 4.88
N ALA A 107 5.37 -35.86 4.42
CA ALA A 107 5.97 -36.92 5.24
C ALA A 107 6.63 -36.37 6.50
N LEU A 108 7.28 -35.20 6.41
CA LEU A 108 7.89 -34.53 7.55
C LEU A 108 6.83 -34.01 8.55
N LEU A 109 5.74 -33.43 8.04
CA LEU A 109 4.62 -33.02 8.88
C LEU A 109 3.94 -34.20 9.58
N ASP A 110 3.70 -35.30 8.87
CA ASP A 110 3.05 -36.52 9.40
C ASP A 110 3.92 -37.21 10.47
N SER A 111 5.23 -37.16 10.33
CA SER A 111 6.15 -37.73 11.32
C SER A 111 6.19 -36.97 12.65
N GLY A 112 5.74 -35.71 12.64
CA GLY A 112 5.89 -34.79 13.78
C GLY A 112 7.34 -34.40 14.12
N ASP A 113 8.32 -34.85 13.32
CA ASP A 113 9.74 -34.65 13.58
C ASP A 113 10.28 -33.46 12.80
N HIS A 114 9.63 -32.32 13.00
CA HIS A 114 9.98 -31.06 12.35
C HIS A 114 10.28 -29.96 13.38
N VAL A 115 10.91 -28.88 12.92
CA VAL A 115 11.12 -27.67 13.72
C VAL A 115 9.76 -27.13 14.19
N GLN A 116 9.71 -26.68 15.44
CA GLN A 116 8.48 -26.11 16.01
C GLN A 116 8.07 -24.85 15.25
N GLU A 117 6.86 -24.88 14.74
CA GLU A 117 6.18 -23.76 14.05
C GLU A 117 4.77 -23.54 14.63
N THR A 118 4.13 -22.43 14.31
CA THR A 118 2.74 -22.19 14.73
C THR A 118 1.79 -23.14 14.01
N ARG A 119 0.63 -23.41 14.62
CA ARG A 119 -0.42 -24.22 13.99
C ARG A 119 -0.87 -23.67 12.64
N TYR A 120 -0.89 -22.33 12.54
CA TYR A 120 -1.19 -21.65 11.27
C TYR A 120 -0.21 -22.08 10.18
N TRP A 121 1.10 -21.90 10.42
CA TRP A 121 2.12 -22.17 9.42
C TRP A 121 2.25 -23.65 9.07
N LEU A 122 2.06 -24.56 10.01
CA LEU A 122 2.05 -26.00 9.71
C LEU A 122 0.88 -26.38 8.78
N ALA A 123 -0.34 -25.86 9.05
CA ALA A 123 -1.50 -26.11 8.21
C ALA A 123 -1.39 -25.42 6.83
N ALA A 124 -0.87 -24.18 6.77
CA ALA A 124 -0.62 -23.47 5.51
C ALA A 124 0.41 -24.20 4.64
N THR A 125 1.48 -24.73 5.25
CA THR A 125 2.51 -25.53 4.57
C THR A 125 1.92 -26.84 4.01
N ALA A 126 1.08 -27.54 4.79
CA ALA A 126 0.39 -28.72 4.31
C ALA A 126 -0.54 -28.40 3.13
N ALA A 127 -1.30 -27.31 3.24
CA ALA A 127 -2.21 -26.85 2.19
C ALA A 127 -1.47 -26.56 0.87
N GLU A 128 -0.33 -25.88 0.95
CA GLU A 128 0.52 -25.58 -0.22
C GLU A 128 1.08 -26.87 -0.84
N ALA A 129 1.55 -27.81 -0.03
CA ALA A 129 2.05 -29.11 -0.52
C ALA A 129 0.95 -29.90 -1.25
N HIS A 130 -0.27 -30.00 -0.67
CA HIS A 130 -1.41 -30.62 -1.35
C HIS A 130 -1.78 -29.94 -2.65
N LEU A 131 -1.73 -28.58 -2.69
CA LEU A 131 -2.00 -27.82 -3.92
C LEU A 131 -1.00 -28.15 -5.04
N LEU A 132 0.30 -28.24 -4.71
CA LEU A 132 1.36 -28.61 -5.66
C LEU A 132 1.20 -30.05 -6.17
N LEU A 133 0.66 -30.96 -5.36
CA LEU A 133 0.36 -32.34 -5.75
C LEU A 133 -0.97 -32.50 -6.51
N GLY A 134 -1.74 -31.41 -6.67
CA GLY A 134 -3.04 -31.43 -7.34
C GLY A 134 -4.21 -31.96 -6.48
N ASP A 135 -4.00 -32.22 -5.19
CA ASP A 135 -5.06 -32.60 -4.24
C ASP A 135 -5.78 -31.36 -3.72
N GLU A 136 -6.75 -30.89 -4.49
CA GLU A 136 -7.49 -29.66 -4.18
C GLU A 136 -8.32 -29.77 -2.90
N ALA A 137 -8.91 -30.93 -2.66
CA ALA A 137 -9.78 -31.11 -1.50
C ALA A 137 -8.97 -31.05 -0.19
N ALA A 138 -7.82 -31.73 -0.16
CA ALA A 138 -6.92 -31.67 0.99
C ALA A 138 -6.30 -30.27 1.14
N ALA A 139 -5.94 -29.60 0.03
CA ALA A 139 -5.41 -28.23 0.07
C ALA A 139 -6.41 -27.24 0.66
N GLN A 140 -7.68 -27.29 0.25
CA GLN A 140 -8.74 -26.42 0.79
C GLN A 140 -9.02 -26.71 2.27
N ALA A 141 -9.09 -27.99 2.67
CA ALA A 141 -9.30 -28.37 4.06
C ALA A 141 -8.16 -27.88 4.97
N ALA A 142 -6.91 -28.07 4.57
CA ALA A 142 -5.75 -27.61 5.33
C ALA A 142 -5.65 -26.06 5.36
N LEU A 143 -5.99 -25.38 4.25
CA LEU A 143 -6.03 -23.92 4.21
C LEU A 143 -7.10 -23.35 5.16
N ALA A 144 -8.30 -23.96 5.19
CA ALA A 144 -9.34 -23.57 6.14
C ALA A 144 -8.90 -23.76 7.60
N GLN A 145 -8.15 -24.85 7.90
CA GLN A 145 -7.57 -25.07 9.22
C GLN A 145 -6.53 -23.98 9.58
N ALA A 146 -5.69 -23.58 8.63
CA ALA A 146 -4.75 -22.49 8.83
C ALA A 146 -5.47 -21.20 9.22
N MET A 147 -6.46 -20.77 8.43
CA MET A 147 -7.23 -19.55 8.70
C MET A 147 -7.95 -19.61 10.06
N ALA A 148 -8.52 -20.75 10.43
CA ALA A 148 -9.18 -20.94 11.72
C ALA A 148 -8.21 -20.94 12.91
N ALA A 149 -6.95 -21.34 12.70
CA ALA A 149 -5.93 -21.36 13.75
C ALA A 149 -5.46 -19.97 14.19
N ALA A 150 -5.59 -18.95 13.33
CA ALA A 150 -5.21 -17.57 13.61
C ALA A 150 -6.11 -16.59 12.82
N PRO A 151 -7.38 -16.37 13.22
CA PRO A 151 -8.38 -15.63 12.42
C PRO A 151 -7.98 -14.18 12.10
N ASP A 152 -7.23 -13.54 12.99
CA ASP A 152 -6.86 -12.12 12.88
C ASP A 152 -5.43 -11.91 12.32
N ALA A 153 -4.74 -12.99 11.91
CA ALA A 153 -3.39 -12.91 11.36
C ALA A 153 -3.40 -12.51 9.86
N TRP A 154 -3.96 -11.35 9.55
CA TRP A 154 -4.24 -10.92 8.16
C TRP A 154 -2.99 -10.82 7.29
N GLU A 155 -1.83 -10.46 7.84
CA GLU A 155 -0.56 -10.45 7.12
C GLU A 155 -0.13 -11.87 6.69
N ASP A 156 -0.29 -12.83 7.59
CA ASP A 156 0.01 -14.24 7.32
C ASP A 156 -0.97 -14.81 6.30
N HIS A 157 -2.28 -14.50 6.45
CA HIS A 157 -3.29 -14.85 5.46
C HIS A 157 -2.96 -14.30 4.08
N ALA A 158 -2.61 -13.01 3.98
CA ALA A 158 -2.25 -12.37 2.73
C ALA A 158 -1.01 -13.02 2.08
N ALA A 159 -0.01 -13.37 2.89
CA ALA A 159 1.19 -14.05 2.39
C ALA A 159 0.85 -15.42 1.80
N THR A 160 0.03 -16.21 2.51
CA THR A 160 -0.44 -17.52 2.06
C THR A 160 -1.31 -17.39 0.81
N LEU A 161 -2.29 -16.47 0.78
CA LEU A 161 -3.19 -16.30 -0.35
C LEU A 161 -2.45 -15.83 -1.61
N ARG A 162 -1.43 -14.97 -1.49
CA ARG A 162 -0.56 -14.61 -2.63
C ARG A 162 0.19 -15.82 -3.19
N GLN A 163 0.72 -16.67 -2.32
CA GLN A 163 1.41 -17.89 -2.74
C GLN A 163 0.46 -18.83 -3.50
N PHE A 164 -0.75 -19.04 -2.97
CA PHE A 164 -1.78 -19.83 -3.63
C PHE A 164 -2.24 -19.23 -4.96
N HIS A 165 -2.40 -17.91 -5.01
CA HIS A 165 -2.73 -17.20 -6.25
C HIS A 165 -1.69 -17.46 -7.36
N GLU A 166 -0.40 -17.36 -7.04
CA GLU A 166 0.69 -17.65 -7.98
C GLU A 166 0.64 -19.09 -8.50
N ILE A 167 0.46 -20.06 -7.60
CA ILE A 167 0.39 -21.47 -7.97
C ILE A 167 -0.84 -21.75 -8.85
N LEU A 168 -2.03 -21.29 -8.44
CA LEU A 168 -3.26 -21.49 -9.20
C LEU A 168 -3.21 -20.83 -10.57
N THR A 169 -2.70 -19.60 -10.65
CA THR A 169 -2.50 -18.87 -11.92
C THR A 169 -1.58 -19.64 -12.84
N ARG A 170 -0.46 -20.16 -12.32
CA ARG A 170 0.48 -20.98 -13.10
C ARG A 170 -0.11 -22.30 -13.56
N GLN A 171 -1.05 -22.87 -12.79
CA GLN A 171 -1.82 -24.07 -13.16
C GLN A 171 -2.94 -23.77 -14.17
N GLY A 172 -3.19 -22.51 -14.53
CA GLY A 172 -4.32 -22.11 -15.37
C GLY A 172 -5.69 -22.28 -14.68
N ARG A 173 -5.73 -22.28 -13.34
CA ARG A 173 -6.93 -22.52 -12.53
C ARG A 173 -7.52 -21.22 -12.00
N SER A 174 -8.82 -21.26 -11.70
CA SER A 174 -9.50 -20.12 -11.10
C SER A 174 -9.00 -19.84 -9.68
N THR A 175 -8.72 -18.58 -9.40
CA THR A 175 -8.35 -18.09 -8.06
C THR A 175 -9.56 -17.74 -7.20
N ALA A 176 -10.79 -17.84 -7.73
CA ALA A 176 -12.02 -17.50 -7.00
C ALA A 176 -12.27 -18.32 -5.72
N ILE A 177 -11.64 -19.50 -5.61
CA ILE A 177 -11.67 -20.32 -4.38
C ILE A 177 -11.01 -19.61 -3.17
N LEU A 178 -10.17 -18.61 -3.41
CA LEU A 178 -9.48 -17.84 -2.37
C LEU A 178 -10.34 -16.66 -1.84
N ASP A 179 -11.37 -16.23 -2.59
CA ASP A 179 -12.14 -15.04 -2.26
C ASP A 179 -12.82 -15.10 -0.87
N PRO A 180 -13.41 -16.23 -0.44
CA PRO A 180 -14.01 -16.35 0.90
C PRO A 180 -12.99 -16.29 2.05
N LEU A 181 -11.70 -16.45 1.75
CA LEU A 181 -10.62 -16.50 2.73
C LEU A 181 -9.84 -15.18 2.81
N ARG A 182 -10.20 -14.20 1.98
CA ARG A 182 -9.53 -12.90 1.97
C ARG A 182 -9.78 -12.15 3.28
N PRO A 183 -8.75 -11.44 3.79
CA PRO A 183 -8.95 -10.46 4.86
C PRO A 183 -10.02 -9.43 4.50
N PRO A 184 -10.63 -8.77 5.51
CA PRO A 184 -11.66 -7.77 5.28
C PRO A 184 -11.22 -6.68 4.30
N PRO A 185 -12.12 -6.19 3.42
CA PRO A 185 -11.82 -5.15 2.44
C PRO A 185 -11.30 -3.86 3.07
N SER A 186 -10.61 -3.05 2.28
CA SER A 186 -10.23 -1.69 2.62
C SER A 186 -11.22 -0.71 2.01
N LEU A 187 -11.79 0.18 2.82
CA LEU A 187 -12.80 1.13 2.41
C LEU A 187 -12.18 2.52 2.17
N TYR A 188 -12.45 3.13 1.02
CA TYR A 188 -12.41 4.57 0.88
C TYR A 188 -13.83 5.12 1.06
N PHE A 189 -14.01 6.18 1.83
CA PHE A 189 -15.31 6.81 1.98
C PHE A 189 -15.27 8.30 1.66
N SER A 190 -16.38 8.79 1.12
CA SER A 190 -16.61 10.21 0.89
C SER A 190 -18.10 10.49 0.83
N GLY A 191 -18.50 11.68 1.22
CA GLY A 191 -19.91 12.03 1.21
C GLY A 191 -20.20 13.52 1.10
N ILE A 192 -21.49 13.82 1.00
CA ILE A 192 -21.98 15.19 0.91
C ILE A 192 -21.82 15.94 2.24
N ILE A 193 -21.49 17.21 2.14
CA ILE A 193 -21.52 18.13 3.28
C ILE A 193 -22.98 18.40 3.65
N GLY A 194 -23.28 18.30 4.94
CA GLY A 194 -24.63 18.34 5.47
C GLY A 194 -25.41 17.03 5.25
N LEU A 195 -26.44 16.84 5.97
CA LEU A 195 -27.34 15.69 5.86
C LEU A 195 -28.79 16.17 5.67
N PRO A 196 -29.67 15.33 5.12
CA PRO A 196 -31.09 15.60 5.14
C PRO A 196 -31.59 15.72 6.61
N ASP A 197 -32.76 16.35 6.81
CA ASP A 197 -33.36 16.53 8.13
C ASP A 197 -33.55 15.20 8.90
N ASN A 198 -33.58 14.08 8.19
CA ASN A 198 -33.64 12.73 8.76
C ASN A 198 -32.26 12.05 8.75
N GLU A 199 -31.40 12.40 9.73
CA GLU A 199 -30.09 11.75 9.91
C GLU A 199 -30.22 10.23 10.11
N GLU A 200 -31.28 9.76 10.75
CA GLU A 200 -31.50 8.34 11.05
C GLU A 200 -31.67 7.49 9.77
N GLU A 201 -32.32 8.03 8.76
CA GLU A 201 -32.42 7.33 7.45
C GLU A 201 -31.04 7.18 6.80
N ALA A 202 -30.23 8.26 6.82
CA ALA A 202 -28.88 8.24 6.31
C ALA A 202 -28.02 7.20 7.06
N ARG A 203 -28.09 7.19 8.38
CA ARG A 203 -27.43 6.25 9.27
C ARG A 203 -27.79 4.81 8.92
N THR A 204 -29.07 4.48 8.82
CA THR A 204 -29.55 3.14 8.47
C THR A 204 -28.99 2.66 7.13
N LYS A 205 -28.96 3.52 6.11
CA LYS A 205 -28.41 3.18 4.79
C LYS A 205 -26.89 2.95 4.84
N ILE A 206 -26.16 3.76 5.62
CA ILE A 206 -24.71 3.63 5.82
C ILE A 206 -24.40 2.33 6.56
N GLU A 207 -25.12 2.05 7.65
CA GLU A 207 -24.95 0.84 8.44
C GLU A 207 -25.17 -0.41 7.59
N ALA A 208 -26.25 -0.46 6.82
CA ALA A 208 -26.52 -1.58 5.90
C ALA A 208 -25.42 -1.74 4.84
N ALA A 209 -24.83 -0.64 4.35
CA ALA A 209 -23.72 -0.73 3.40
C ALA A 209 -22.43 -1.23 4.07
N LEU A 210 -22.11 -0.76 5.27
CA LEU A 210 -20.95 -1.23 6.04
C LEU A 210 -21.08 -2.71 6.42
N ASP A 211 -22.27 -3.17 6.81
CA ASP A 211 -22.54 -4.57 7.12
C ASP A 211 -22.38 -5.48 5.89
N GLN A 212 -22.76 -5.00 4.70
CA GLN A 212 -22.58 -5.75 3.44
C GLN A 212 -21.11 -5.78 2.98
N ILE A 213 -20.37 -4.69 3.16
CA ILE A 213 -18.95 -4.59 2.77
C ILE A 213 -18.06 -5.29 3.80
N ALA A 214 -18.40 -5.18 5.08
CA ALA A 214 -17.63 -5.66 6.23
C ALA A 214 -16.14 -5.27 6.15
N PRO A 215 -15.79 -3.96 6.01
CA PRO A 215 -14.41 -3.55 5.83
C PRO A 215 -13.61 -3.67 7.14
N GLY A 216 -12.30 -3.96 7.01
CA GLY A 216 -11.39 -3.97 8.15
C GLY A 216 -10.78 -2.61 8.45
N ALA A 217 -10.77 -1.70 7.48
CA ALA A 217 -10.34 -0.31 7.65
C ALA A 217 -11.07 0.61 6.69
N ALA A 218 -11.21 1.89 7.09
CA ALA A 218 -11.83 2.95 6.32
C ALA A 218 -10.93 4.18 6.28
N SER A 219 -10.74 4.75 5.09
CA SER A 219 -9.92 5.95 4.85
C SER A 219 -10.77 7.04 4.22
N GLY A 220 -10.70 8.27 4.71
CA GLY A 220 -11.45 9.40 4.16
C GLY A 220 -11.23 10.68 4.97
N ALA A 221 -11.92 11.75 4.57
CA ALA A 221 -11.98 12.99 5.31
C ALA A 221 -13.09 12.96 6.38
N LEU A 222 -13.26 14.07 7.13
CA LEU A 222 -14.28 14.23 8.16
C LEU A 222 -15.08 15.54 7.98
N ALA A 223 -15.55 15.85 6.79
CA ALA A 223 -16.42 17.00 6.58
C ALA A 223 -17.74 16.81 7.33
N ALA A 224 -18.34 17.92 7.79
CA ALA A 224 -19.61 17.89 8.49
C ALA A 224 -20.70 17.26 7.61
N GLY A 225 -21.34 16.22 8.12
CA GLY A 225 -22.38 15.48 7.40
C GLY A 225 -22.06 14.02 7.18
N ALA A 226 -22.08 13.59 5.93
CA ALA A 226 -21.97 12.16 5.59
C ALA A 226 -20.63 11.54 6.00
N ASP A 227 -19.50 12.24 5.86
CA ASP A 227 -18.19 11.72 6.25
C ASP A 227 -18.12 11.37 7.73
N ILE A 228 -18.52 12.33 8.58
CA ILE A 228 -18.58 12.12 10.05
C ILE A 228 -19.49 10.93 10.39
N LEU A 229 -20.67 10.86 9.75
CA LEU A 229 -21.62 9.78 10.03
C LEU A 229 -21.07 8.41 9.62
N ILE A 230 -20.38 8.31 8.46
CA ILE A 230 -19.72 7.07 8.03
C ILE A 230 -18.65 6.67 9.04
N ALA A 231 -17.81 7.63 9.45
CA ALA A 231 -16.73 7.38 10.41
C ALA A 231 -17.25 6.88 11.76
N GLU A 232 -18.34 7.46 12.28
CA GLU A 232 -18.99 6.99 13.52
C GLU A 232 -19.53 5.57 13.39
N CYS A 233 -20.24 5.29 12.29
CA CYS A 233 -20.75 3.92 12.00
C CYS A 233 -19.63 2.90 11.85
N ALA A 234 -18.48 3.31 11.27
CA ALA A 234 -17.30 2.49 11.12
C ALA A 234 -16.65 2.18 12.49
N LEU A 235 -16.40 3.19 13.31
CA LEU A 235 -15.85 3.01 14.67
C LEU A 235 -16.74 2.14 15.55
N PHE A 236 -18.06 2.31 15.48
CA PHE A 236 -19.00 1.47 16.24
C PHE A 236 -18.87 -0.02 15.90
N ARG A 237 -18.41 -0.35 14.69
CA ARG A 237 -18.14 -1.72 14.21
C ARG A 237 -16.71 -2.19 14.46
N GLY A 238 -15.88 -1.39 15.11
CA GLY A 238 -14.46 -1.70 15.32
C GLY A 238 -13.61 -1.64 14.06
N ILE A 239 -14.08 -0.96 13.02
CA ILE A 239 -13.33 -0.73 11.78
C ILE A 239 -12.25 0.30 12.04
N GLN A 240 -10.99 0.01 11.66
CA GLN A 240 -9.87 0.94 11.77
C GLN A 240 -10.13 2.21 10.95
N LEU A 241 -9.90 3.37 11.53
CA LEU A 241 -10.21 4.66 10.93
C LEU A 241 -8.94 5.46 10.61
N HIS A 242 -8.70 5.71 9.33
CA HIS A 242 -7.57 6.49 8.84
C HIS A 242 -8.06 7.80 8.23
N ILE A 243 -7.76 8.91 8.89
CA ILE A 243 -8.25 10.22 8.49
C ILE A 243 -7.21 10.94 7.64
N VAL A 244 -7.66 11.46 6.50
CA VAL A 244 -6.86 12.27 5.58
C VAL A 244 -7.55 13.60 5.36
N LEU A 245 -7.00 14.65 5.94
CA LEU A 245 -7.51 16.00 5.79
C LEU A 245 -6.82 16.73 4.63
N PRO A 246 -7.53 17.53 3.84
CA PRO A 246 -6.94 18.28 2.73
C PRO A 246 -6.07 19.47 3.16
N THR A 247 -6.17 19.90 4.43
CA THR A 247 -5.48 21.05 5.01
C THR A 247 -5.00 20.72 6.42
N SER A 248 -4.32 21.67 7.08
CA SER A 248 -4.04 21.55 8.50
C SER A 248 -5.31 21.31 9.30
N LEU A 249 -5.17 20.64 10.46
CA LEU A 249 -6.28 20.25 11.32
C LEU A 249 -7.18 21.45 11.69
N ASP A 250 -6.58 22.56 12.11
CA ASP A 250 -7.32 23.74 12.55
C ASP A 250 -8.11 24.39 11.41
N VAL A 251 -7.51 24.49 10.23
CA VAL A 251 -8.17 25.05 9.04
C VAL A 251 -9.34 24.20 8.63
N PHE A 252 -9.17 22.87 8.58
CA PHE A 252 -10.25 21.95 8.21
C PHE A 252 -11.37 21.99 9.24
N ARG A 253 -11.03 21.95 10.52
CA ARG A 253 -11.96 22.02 11.64
C ARG A 253 -12.87 23.27 11.56
N GLN A 254 -12.29 24.42 11.20
CA GLN A 254 -13.05 25.65 11.05
C GLN A 254 -13.86 25.71 9.75
N SER A 255 -13.24 25.41 8.61
CA SER A 255 -13.81 25.63 7.27
C SER A 255 -14.79 24.53 6.82
N SER A 256 -14.60 23.29 7.25
CA SER A 256 -15.40 22.14 6.79
C SER A 256 -16.33 21.58 7.88
N VAL A 257 -16.14 21.98 9.14
CA VAL A 257 -16.92 21.45 10.25
C VAL A 257 -17.60 22.56 11.04
N GLY A 258 -16.85 23.50 11.63
CA GLY A 258 -17.36 24.51 12.56
C GLY A 258 -18.41 25.44 11.98
N ARG A 259 -18.30 25.76 10.68
CA ARG A 259 -19.32 26.56 9.96
C ARG A 259 -20.71 25.90 9.90
N PHE A 260 -20.81 24.60 10.20
CA PHE A 260 -22.06 23.84 10.20
C PHE A 260 -22.64 23.60 11.59
N GLY A 261 -21.99 24.10 12.63
CA GLY A 261 -22.47 24.12 14.01
C GLY A 261 -21.63 23.31 15.02
N ASP A 262 -21.75 23.71 16.27
CA ASP A 262 -20.93 23.14 17.37
C ASP A 262 -21.16 21.66 17.61
N HIS A 263 -22.33 21.13 17.28
CA HIS A 263 -22.60 19.70 17.40
C HIS A 263 -21.71 18.86 16.46
N TRP A 264 -21.36 19.38 15.25
CA TRP A 264 -20.43 18.72 14.34
C TRP A 264 -19.00 18.80 14.85
N LEU A 265 -18.62 19.93 15.48
CA LEU A 265 -17.28 20.08 16.07
C LEU A 265 -17.01 19.02 17.15
N ALA A 266 -17.95 18.81 18.08
CA ALA A 266 -17.80 17.81 19.13
C ALA A 266 -17.67 16.37 18.58
N ARG A 267 -18.39 16.06 17.50
CA ARG A 267 -18.30 14.75 16.82
C ARG A 267 -16.97 14.60 16.11
N PHE A 268 -16.54 15.63 15.38
CA PHE A 268 -15.26 15.69 14.69
C PHE A 268 -14.09 15.48 15.67
N ASP A 269 -14.03 16.30 16.75
CA ASP A 269 -12.95 16.22 17.74
C ASP A 269 -12.85 14.81 18.34
N ARG A 270 -13.99 14.19 18.67
CA ARG A 270 -14.02 12.81 19.16
C ARG A 270 -13.51 11.80 18.13
N LEU A 271 -13.83 11.98 16.85
CA LEU A 271 -13.36 11.06 15.79
C LEU A 271 -11.86 11.19 15.55
N ILE A 272 -11.31 12.42 15.62
CA ILE A 272 -9.87 12.66 15.55
C ILE A 272 -9.14 11.96 16.69
N ASP A 273 -9.66 12.06 17.93
CA ASP A 273 -9.06 11.41 19.11
C ASP A 273 -9.09 9.87 19.02
N MET A 274 -10.07 9.31 18.29
CA MET A 274 -10.27 7.85 18.18
C MET A 274 -9.70 7.27 16.89
N ALA A 275 -9.20 8.09 15.97
CA ALA A 275 -8.66 7.62 14.70
C ALA A 275 -7.35 6.84 14.88
N ASP A 276 -7.18 5.75 14.15
CA ASP A 276 -5.93 4.97 14.12
C ASP A 276 -4.77 5.74 13.49
N SER A 277 -5.06 6.64 12.57
CA SER A 277 -4.09 7.58 11.99
C SER A 277 -4.74 8.85 11.47
N LEU A 278 -3.98 9.94 11.51
CA LEU A 278 -4.35 11.26 10.98
C LEU A 278 -3.23 11.77 10.06
N ASP A 279 -3.59 12.10 8.83
CA ASP A 279 -2.77 12.87 7.89
C ASP A 279 -3.42 14.25 7.68
N ALA A 280 -2.75 15.30 8.13
CA ALA A 280 -3.22 16.68 8.05
C ALA A 280 -2.02 17.58 7.71
N PRO A 281 -1.86 18.04 6.46
CA PRO A 281 -0.68 18.78 6.01
C PRO A 281 -0.65 20.20 6.58
N ASP A 282 0.24 20.49 7.52
CA ASP A 282 0.35 21.78 8.19
C ASP A 282 0.65 22.95 7.22
N ALA A 283 1.34 22.66 6.13
CA ALA A 283 1.67 23.67 5.12
C ALA A 283 0.45 24.19 4.32
N ILE A 284 -0.68 23.47 4.32
CA ILE A 284 -1.88 23.88 3.59
C ILE A 284 -2.83 24.64 4.54
N THR A 285 -2.74 25.97 4.50
CA THR A 285 -3.44 26.88 5.40
C THR A 285 -4.77 27.42 4.86
N SER A 286 -5.22 26.93 3.69
CA SER A 286 -6.52 27.29 3.12
C SER A 286 -7.18 26.11 2.41
N LEU A 287 -8.49 25.94 2.61
CA LEU A 287 -9.26 24.91 1.92
C LEU A 287 -9.55 25.34 0.47
N SER A 288 -9.26 24.46 -0.47
CA SER A 288 -9.50 24.66 -1.91
C SER A 288 -9.97 23.37 -2.56
N ASN A 289 -10.57 23.45 -3.75
CA ASN A 289 -10.93 22.24 -4.49
C ASN A 289 -9.71 21.38 -4.82
N ALA A 290 -8.57 22.00 -5.14
CA ALA A 290 -7.33 21.28 -5.42
C ALA A 290 -6.81 20.52 -4.17
N ALA A 291 -6.89 21.12 -2.98
CA ALA A 291 -6.53 20.45 -1.73
C ALA A 291 -7.48 19.29 -1.43
N ILE A 292 -8.80 19.46 -1.65
CA ILE A 292 -9.81 18.41 -1.47
C ILE A 292 -9.52 17.23 -2.42
N ASP A 293 -9.32 17.49 -3.72
CA ASP A 293 -9.02 16.45 -4.70
C ASP A 293 -7.77 15.67 -4.31
N LYS A 294 -6.69 16.37 -3.93
CA LYS A 294 -5.45 15.73 -3.47
C LYS A 294 -5.66 14.86 -2.21
N GLY A 295 -6.40 15.37 -1.20
CA GLY A 295 -6.73 14.59 0.00
C GLY A 295 -7.53 13.33 -0.34
N CYS A 296 -8.50 13.42 -1.26
CA CYS A 296 -9.24 12.27 -1.75
C CYS A 296 -8.33 11.25 -2.46
N GLU A 297 -7.41 11.70 -3.32
CA GLU A 297 -6.45 10.81 -4.00
C GLU A 297 -5.55 10.08 -2.98
N ILE A 298 -5.09 10.77 -1.93
CA ILE A 298 -4.31 10.15 -0.86
C ILE A 298 -5.14 9.10 -0.11
N ALA A 299 -6.37 9.43 0.32
CA ALA A 299 -7.23 8.48 1.03
C ALA A 299 -7.57 7.25 0.19
N MET A 300 -7.86 7.43 -1.10
CA MET A 300 -8.07 6.34 -2.06
C MET A 300 -6.81 5.48 -2.21
N GLY A 301 -5.65 6.13 -2.33
CA GLY A 301 -4.36 5.45 -2.46
C GLY A 301 -4.01 4.61 -1.24
N LEU A 302 -4.26 5.12 -0.02
CA LEU A 302 -4.08 4.37 1.22
C LEU A 302 -4.99 3.13 1.27
N ALA A 303 -6.27 3.27 0.87
CA ALA A 303 -7.18 2.14 0.80
C ALA A 303 -6.70 1.08 -0.21
N LEU A 304 -6.20 1.48 -1.39
CA LEU A 304 -5.64 0.58 -2.39
C LEU A 304 -4.36 -0.11 -1.90
N ARG A 305 -3.45 0.64 -1.29
CA ARG A 305 -2.18 0.08 -0.77
C ARG A 305 -2.42 -0.93 0.34
N ARG A 306 -3.38 -0.64 1.25
CA ARG A 306 -3.77 -1.60 2.28
C ARG A 306 -4.40 -2.85 1.69
N ALA A 307 -5.31 -2.69 0.72
CA ALA A 307 -5.92 -3.83 0.03
C ALA A 307 -4.87 -4.70 -0.67
N ASP A 308 -3.89 -4.09 -1.35
CA ASP A 308 -2.77 -4.81 -1.96
C ASP A 308 -1.91 -5.50 -0.90
N ALA A 309 -1.61 -4.84 0.22
CA ALA A 309 -0.81 -5.41 1.31
C ALA A 309 -1.47 -6.67 1.92
N PHE A 310 -2.80 -6.69 2.04
CA PHE A 310 -3.55 -7.82 2.61
C PHE A 310 -4.18 -8.76 1.58
N ALA A 311 -3.84 -8.63 0.30
CA ALA A 311 -4.40 -9.46 -0.79
C ALA A 311 -5.94 -9.47 -0.79
N THR A 312 -6.55 -8.31 -0.48
CA THR A 312 -8.00 -8.10 -0.43
C THR A 312 -8.45 -7.05 -1.44
N GLN A 313 -9.70 -6.60 -1.36
CA GLN A 313 -10.26 -5.60 -2.25
C GLN A 313 -10.26 -4.21 -1.61
N ALA A 314 -10.10 -3.16 -2.44
CA ALA A 314 -10.44 -1.80 -2.09
C ALA A 314 -11.82 -1.47 -2.66
N ILE A 315 -12.68 -0.86 -1.84
CA ILE A 315 -14.06 -0.50 -2.20
C ILE A 315 -14.27 0.97 -1.86
N ALA A 316 -14.91 1.75 -2.74
CA ALA A 316 -15.34 3.10 -2.42
C ALA A 316 -16.81 3.10 -1.93
N LEU A 317 -17.08 3.74 -0.79
CA LEU A 317 -18.42 4.12 -0.35
C LEU A 317 -18.60 5.61 -0.61
N HIS A 318 -19.49 5.94 -1.52
CA HIS A 318 -19.76 7.32 -1.87
C HIS A 318 -21.22 7.69 -1.57
N ILE A 319 -21.42 8.73 -0.76
CA ILE A 319 -22.73 9.30 -0.48
C ILE A 319 -22.87 10.60 -1.24
N GLY A 320 -23.85 10.66 -2.13
CA GLY A 320 -24.06 11.81 -3.00
C GLY A 320 -25.53 12.04 -3.32
N ARG A 321 -25.81 13.09 -4.10
CA ARG A 321 -27.12 13.36 -4.67
C ARG A 321 -27.20 12.72 -6.06
N ALA A 322 -28.41 12.52 -6.55
CA ALA A 322 -28.62 12.02 -7.92
C ALA A 322 -28.04 12.96 -8.99
N SER A 323 -28.01 14.28 -8.71
CA SER A 323 -27.52 15.32 -9.63
C SER A 323 -26.01 15.58 -9.55
N ASP A 324 -25.30 15.01 -8.57
CA ASP A 324 -23.89 15.34 -8.35
C ASP A 324 -23.00 14.83 -9.49
N GLN A 325 -22.14 15.71 -9.97
CA GLN A 325 -21.08 15.34 -10.91
C GLN A 325 -19.92 14.70 -10.15
N PRO A 326 -19.34 13.62 -10.69
CA PRO A 326 -18.20 12.97 -10.04
C PRO A 326 -17.02 13.94 -9.89
N ALA A 327 -16.45 14.03 -8.68
CA ALA A 327 -15.20 14.75 -8.43
C ALA A 327 -14.04 14.15 -9.25
N PRO A 328 -12.97 14.93 -9.56
CA PRO A 328 -11.83 14.44 -10.32
C PRO A 328 -11.21 13.15 -9.76
N ALA A 329 -10.93 13.09 -8.47
CA ALA A 329 -10.41 11.90 -7.81
C ALA A 329 -11.33 10.68 -7.95
N TYR A 330 -12.65 10.88 -7.84
CA TYR A 330 -13.62 9.81 -8.00
C TYR A 330 -13.69 9.29 -9.45
N ARG A 331 -13.53 10.17 -10.47
CA ARG A 331 -13.40 9.74 -11.88
C ARG A 331 -12.18 8.86 -12.09
N LEU A 332 -11.07 9.17 -11.42
CA LEU A 332 -9.86 8.36 -11.49
C LEU A 332 -10.08 6.96 -10.90
N TRP A 333 -10.78 6.85 -9.75
CA TRP A 333 -11.20 5.57 -9.18
C TRP A 333 -12.05 4.75 -10.16
N GLN A 334 -13.04 5.40 -10.80
CA GLN A 334 -13.92 4.75 -11.78
C GLN A 334 -13.18 4.29 -13.04
N SER A 335 -12.20 5.07 -13.53
CA SER A 335 -11.40 4.71 -14.72
C SER A 335 -10.60 3.42 -14.51
N ARG A 336 -10.30 3.08 -13.24
CA ARG A 336 -9.65 1.85 -12.81
C ARG A 336 -10.61 0.68 -12.64
N THR A 337 -11.91 0.85 -12.95
CA THR A 337 -12.98 -0.16 -12.75
C THR A 337 -13.03 -0.75 -11.33
N LEU A 338 -12.62 0.04 -10.34
CA LEU A 338 -12.62 -0.38 -8.94
C LEU A 338 -14.05 -0.40 -8.37
N PRO A 339 -14.36 -1.31 -7.43
CA PRO A 339 -15.69 -1.43 -6.84
C PRO A 339 -16.16 -0.14 -6.16
N VAL A 340 -17.44 0.20 -6.38
CA VAL A 340 -18.08 1.36 -5.78
C VAL A 340 -19.45 0.98 -5.22
N ARG A 341 -19.71 1.35 -3.97
CA ARG A 341 -21.04 1.39 -3.37
C ARG A 341 -21.52 2.83 -3.28
N LYS A 342 -22.62 3.14 -3.97
CA LYS A 342 -23.25 4.47 -3.92
C LYS A 342 -24.48 4.43 -3.03
N ILE A 343 -24.64 5.47 -2.21
CA ILE A 343 -25.85 5.78 -1.46
C ILE A 343 -26.33 7.15 -1.95
N ILE A 344 -27.54 7.21 -2.45
CA ILE A 344 -28.16 8.46 -2.86
C ILE A 344 -29.04 8.96 -1.72
N LEU A 345 -28.78 10.19 -1.30
CA LEU A 345 -29.60 10.93 -0.34
C LEU A 345 -30.17 12.16 -1.02
N GLU A 346 -31.48 12.33 -0.89
CA GLU A 346 -32.13 13.61 -1.27
C GLU A 346 -31.91 14.59 -0.13
N GLN A 347 -31.37 15.75 -0.44
CA GLN A 347 -30.98 16.76 0.56
C GLN A 347 -31.57 18.12 0.19
N SER A 348 -31.99 18.87 1.21
CA SER A 348 -32.10 20.32 1.15
C SER A 348 -30.72 20.94 0.89
N MET A 349 -30.67 22.00 0.06
CA MET A 349 -29.40 22.61 -0.37
C MET A 349 -28.50 22.93 0.83
N PRO A 350 -27.17 22.65 0.72
CA PRO A 350 -26.24 23.11 1.74
C PRO A 350 -26.31 24.64 1.85
N PRO A 351 -26.00 25.21 3.03
CA PRO A 351 -25.87 26.66 3.15
C PRO A 351 -24.87 27.14 2.08
N SER A 352 -25.23 28.21 1.37
CA SER A 352 -24.35 28.84 0.38
C SER A 352 -23.05 29.23 1.09
N GLY A 353 -21.95 28.58 0.73
CA GLY A 353 -20.64 28.92 1.23
C GLY A 353 -19.95 29.91 0.30
N ASP A 354 -18.99 30.67 0.84
CA ASP A 354 -18.08 31.46 0.03
C ASP A 354 -17.36 30.57 -0.99
N ALA A 355 -17.07 31.14 -2.16
CA ALA A 355 -16.30 30.44 -3.18
C ALA A 355 -14.92 30.06 -2.61
N LEU A 356 -14.54 28.79 -2.76
CA LEU A 356 -13.23 28.35 -2.32
C LEU A 356 -12.11 29.02 -3.10
N PRO A 357 -10.96 29.32 -2.45
CA PRO A 357 -9.80 29.88 -3.12
C PRO A 357 -9.38 29.09 -4.35
N MET A 358 -8.95 29.78 -5.40
CA MET A 358 -8.37 29.15 -6.59
C MET A 358 -6.95 28.71 -6.29
N ALA A 359 -6.77 27.43 -5.98
CA ALA A 359 -5.47 26.80 -5.90
C ALA A 359 -5.35 25.72 -6.99
N ILE A 360 -4.11 25.34 -7.30
CA ILE A 360 -3.80 24.29 -8.28
C ILE A 360 -2.85 23.27 -7.66
N ASN A 361 -2.92 22.04 -8.13
CA ASN A 361 -1.95 21.01 -7.78
C ASN A 361 -0.81 21.00 -8.81
N LYS A 362 0.43 20.91 -8.33
CA LYS A 362 1.65 20.80 -9.14
C LYS A 362 2.52 19.66 -8.62
N ALA A 363 3.06 18.88 -9.54
CA ALA A 363 4.10 17.91 -9.21
C ALA A 363 5.48 18.56 -9.33
N VAL A 364 6.31 18.46 -8.30
CA VAL A 364 7.68 19.02 -8.27
C VAL A 364 8.68 17.87 -8.18
N LEU A 365 9.51 17.74 -9.20
CA LEU A 365 10.61 16.79 -9.28
C LEU A 365 11.90 17.50 -8.93
N ALA A 366 12.68 16.98 -7.99
CA ALA A 366 13.93 17.58 -7.53
C ALA A 366 15.11 16.59 -7.51
N SER A 367 16.32 17.14 -7.66
CA SER A 367 17.59 16.41 -7.60
C SER A 367 18.72 17.29 -7.06
N THR A 368 19.77 16.67 -6.54
CA THR A 368 21.01 17.36 -6.14
C THR A 368 21.86 17.76 -7.33
N THR A 369 21.58 17.23 -8.52
CA THR A 369 22.34 17.46 -9.75
C THR A 369 21.38 17.84 -10.89
N ARG A 370 21.82 18.67 -11.82
CA ARG A 370 21.04 19.01 -13.01
C ARG A 370 21.04 17.83 -14.00
N LEU A 371 20.00 17.01 -13.98
CA LEU A 371 19.86 15.79 -14.77
C LEU A 371 19.09 15.98 -16.09
N ALA A 372 18.39 17.10 -16.25
CA ALA A 372 17.67 17.46 -17.47
C ALA A 372 17.83 18.95 -17.78
N PRO A 373 17.86 19.35 -19.08
CA PRO A 373 17.97 20.77 -19.48
C PRO A 373 16.84 21.65 -18.96
N THR A 374 15.65 21.06 -18.73
CA THR A 374 14.44 21.73 -18.24
C THR A 374 14.43 21.98 -16.74
N MET A 375 15.37 21.38 -15.98
CA MET A 375 15.50 21.63 -14.56
C MET A 375 16.08 23.02 -14.29
N ARG A 376 15.47 23.75 -13.38
CA ARG A 376 15.93 25.06 -12.87
C ARG A 376 16.67 24.85 -11.56
N GLU A 377 17.56 25.80 -11.24
CA GLU A 377 18.25 25.79 -9.96
C GLU A 377 17.46 26.60 -8.93
N SER A 378 17.31 26.05 -7.74
CA SER A 378 16.70 26.72 -6.59
C SER A 378 17.70 27.57 -5.85
N ALA A 379 17.25 28.42 -4.95
CA ALA A 379 18.11 29.28 -4.12
C ALA A 379 19.15 28.49 -3.29
N ASN A 380 18.89 27.21 -3.02
CA ASN A 380 19.81 26.37 -2.25
C ASN A 380 20.72 25.48 -3.12
N GLY A 381 20.82 25.76 -4.43
CA GLY A 381 21.69 25.02 -5.34
C GLY A 381 21.18 23.65 -5.74
N LEU A 382 19.93 23.30 -5.39
CA LEU A 382 19.27 22.09 -5.84
C LEU A 382 18.53 22.34 -7.15
N HIS A 383 18.31 21.29 -7.93
CA HIS A 383 17.68 21.40 -9.24
C HIS A 383 16.26 20.84 -9.20
N PHE A 384 15.30 21.51 -9.83
CA PHE A 384 13.91 21.09 -9.84
C PHE A 384 13.20 21.39 -11.17
N GLN A 385 12.10 20.68 -11.39
CA GLN A 385 11.16 20.91 -12.49
C GLN A 385 9.74 20.70 -12.00
N ALA A 386 8.82 21.58 -12.38
CA ALA A 386 7.40 21.48 -12.06
C ALA A 386 6.59 20.97 -13.25
N PHE A 387 5.52 20.21 -12.95
CA PHE A 387 4.60 19.64 -13.91
C PHE A 387 3.16 19.91 -13.46
N ASP A 388 2.24 19.93 -14.44
CA ASP A 388 0.82 20.16 -14.18
C ASP A 388 0.11 18.92 -13.59
N ASP A 389 0.69 17.75 -13.76
CA ASP A 389 0.14 16.49 -13.26
C ASP A 389 1.24 15.50 -12.85
N MET A 390 0.85 14.58 -11.98
CA MET A 390 1.73 13.58 -11.40
C MET A 390 2.17 12.51 -12.41
N ALA A 391 1.31 12.14 -13.36
CA ALA A 391 1.63 11.10 -14.34
C ALA A 391 2.78 11.55 -15.25
N THR A 392 2.73 12.80 -15.72
CA THR A 392 3.81 13.41 -16.52
C THR A 392 5.11 13.51 -15.72
N ALA A 393 5.05 13.92 -14.44
CA ALA A 393 6.22 13.98 -13.57
C ALA A 393 6.85 12.60 -13.36
N MET A 394 6.07 11.57 -13.12
CA MET A 394 6.53 10.19 -12.94
C MET A 394 7.17 9.62 -14.21
N LEU A 395 6.57 9.89 -15.37
CA LEU A 395 7.14 9.47 -16.65
C LEU A 395 8.51 10.13 -16.86
N GLN A 396 8.60 11.44 -16.66
CA GLN A 396 9.86 12.18 -16.79
C GLN A 396 10.92 11.71 -15.78
N ALA A 397 10.53 11.46 -14.53
CA ALA A 397 11.43 10.93 -13.52
C ALA A 397 11.99 9.55 -13.89
N SER A 398 11.14 8.67 -14.41
CA SER A 398 11.55 7.34 -14.87
C SER A 398 12.51 7.41 -16.06
N LEU A 399 12.29 8.33 -17.00
CA LEU A 399 13.20 8.56 -18.13
C LEU A 399 14.56 9.09 -17.66
N ILE A 400 14.58 10.04 -16.73
CA ILE A 400 15.83 10.57 -16.16
C ILE A 400 16.62 9.45 -15.46
N LEU A 401 15.96 8.62 -14.62
CA LEU A 401 16.66 7.55 -13.91
C LEU A 401 17.18 6.44 -14.83
N ARG A 402 16.54 6.20 -15.96
CA ARG A 402 17.07 5.29 -16.99
C ARG A 402 18.40 5.79 -17.56
N ASP A 403 18.50 7.10 -17.80
CA ASP A 403 19.70 7.72 -18.38
C ASP A 403 20.77 8.01 -17.30
N TRP A 404 20.35 8.16 -16.03
CA TRP A 404 21.19 8.50 -14.88
C TRP A 404 20.90 7.60 -13.66
N PRO A 405 21.17 6.27 -13.75
CA PRO A 405 20.80 5.30 -12.73
C PRO A 405 21.51 5.48 -11.38
N ASP A 406 22.64 6.16 -11.35
CA ASP A 406 23.42 6.42 -10.13
C ASP A 406 22.91 7.63 -9.33
N HIS A 407 21.83 8.29 -9.78
CA HIS A 407 21.23 9.44 -9.12
C HIS A 407 19.88 9.09 -8.51
N GLY A 408 19.52 9.80 -7.43
CA GLY A 408 18.18 9.75 -6.84
C GLY A 408 17.37 10.98 -7.21
N LEU A 409 16.06 10.82 -7.26
CA LEU A 409 15.10 11.90 -7.49
C LEU A 409 14.12 11.97 -6.32
N ALA A 410 13.68 13.18 -5.97
CA ALA A 410 12.55 13.36 -5.06
C ALA A 410 11.37 13.97 -5.81
N LEU A 411 10.17 13.58 -5.44
CA LEU A 411 8.92 14.03 -6.06
C LEU A 411 7.91 14.42 -4.99
N GLU A 412 7.25 15.53 -5.16
CA GLU A 412 6.17 16.03 -4.30
C GLU A 412 4.97 16.48 -5.14
N TYR A 413 3.77 16.27 -4.62
CA TYR A 413 2.53 16.80 -5.16
C TYR A 413 2.05 17.94 -4.27
N GLN A 414 2.30 19.18 -4.70
CA GLN A 414 1.99 20.41 -3.95
C GLN A 414 0.63 20.98 -4.34
N THR A 415 -0.07 21.57 -3.37
CA THR A 415 -1.19 22.48 -3.61
C THR A 415 -0.71 23.90 -3.40
N VAL A 416 -0.73 24.72 -4.45
CA VAL A 416 -0.20 26.09 -4.45
C VAL A 416 -1.21 27.07 -5.03
N MET A 417 -1.13 28.33 -4.60
CA MET A 417 -1.84 29.41 -5.28
C MET A 417 -1.18 29.69 -6.64
N PRO A 418 -1.92 30.14 -7.65
CA PRO A 418 -1.41 30.29 -9.02
C PRO A 418 -0.13 31.15 -9.17
N ASN A 419 0.11 32.04 -8.23
CA ASN A 419 1.26 32.96 -8.25
C ASN A 419 2.32 32.67 -7.18
N ASP A 420 2.14 31.63 -6.37
CA ASP A 420 3.11 31.29 -5.33
C ASP A 420 4.34 30.61 -5.91
N PRO A 421 5.53 30.83 -5.32
CA PRO A 421 6.74 30.14 -5.72
C PRO A 421 6.62 28.63 -5.42
N ILE A 422 6.94 27.81 -6.42
CA ILE A 422 6.90 26.34 -6.31
C ILE A 422 8.14 25.79 -5.57
N ASP A 423 9.24 26.53 -5.61
CA ASP A 423 10.55 26.20 -5.05
C ASP A 423 10.82 26.89 -3.70
N GLY A 424 9.76 27.19 -2.97
CA GLY A 424 9.85 27.78 -1.64
C GLY A 424 10.59 26.89 -0.63
N GLU A 425 10.93 27.46 0.51
CA GLU A 425 11.63 26.75 1.59
C GLU A 425 10.87 25.51 2.11
N GLU A 426 9.57 25.45 1.88
CA GLU A 426 8.69 24.37 2.33
C GLU A 426 8.52 23.24 1.30
N CYS A 427 9.13 23.33 0.12
CA CYS A 427 9.06 22.30 -0.91
C CYS A 427 9.72 21.01 -0.44
N LEU A 428 8.92 20.00 -0.14
CA LEU A 428 9.39 18.69 0.35
C LEU A 428 10.25 17.97 -0.70
N ALA A 429 9.97 18.13 -2.00
CA ALA A 429 10.82 17.55 -3.03
C ALA A 429 12.26 18.03 -2.93
N LEU A 430 12.47 19.34 -2.69
CA LEU A 430 13.80 19.88 -2.48
C LEU A 430 14.45 19.41 -1.17
N LEU A 431 13.66 19.27 -0.10
CA LEU A 431 14.14 18.77 1.19
C LEU A 431 14.53 17.29 1.15
N LEU A 432 13.83 16.49 0.37
CA LEU A 432 14.04 15.04 0.24
C LEU A 432 15.11 14.67 -0.80
N ALA A 433 15.41 15.54 -1.78
CA ALA A 433 16.34 15.23 -2.86
C ALA A 433 17.73 14.75 -2.38
N PRO A 434 18.35 15.33 -1.31
CA PRO A 434 19.64 14.86 -0.80
C PRO A 434 19.59 13.44 -0.19
N ALA A 435 18.42 12.98 0.24
CA ALA A 435 18.23 11.67 0.86
C ALA A 435 17.70 10.61 -0.11
N ALA A 436 17.37 10.98 -1.34
CA ALA A 436 16.85 10.06 -2.35
C ALA A 436 17.93 9.06 -2.79
N PRO A 437 17.70 7.73 -2.62
CA PRO A 437 18.67 6.72 -3.04
C PRO A 437 18.88 6.69 -4.55
N ALA A 438 20.07 6.30 -4.99
CA ALA A 438 20.38 6.11 -6.40
C ALA A 438 19.38 5.16 -7.07
N GLY A 439 18.97 5.47 -8.29
CA GLY A 439 18.01 4.70 -9.07
C GLY A 439 16.56 4.78 -8.57
N SER A 440 16.25 5.63 -7.59
CA SER A 440 14.92 5.70 -7.00
C SER A 440 14.26 7.07 -7.11
N ILE A 441 12.93 7.05 -7.02
CA ILE A 441 12.10 8.23 -6.78
C ILE A 441 11.64 8.18 -5.34
N CYS A 442 12.04 9.16 -4.52
CA CYS A 442 11.65 9.35 -3.14
C CYS A 442 10.45 10.31 -3.06
N MET A 443 9.43 9.97 -2.30
CA MET A 443 8.19 10.75 -2.20
C MET A 443 7.63 10.72 -0.77
N PRO A 444 7.02 11.80 -0.25
CA PRO A 444 6.30 11.74 1.01
C PRO A 444 5.28 10.59 1.00
N TRP A 445 5.25 9.78 2.08
CA TRP A 445 4.50 8.52 2.08
C TRP A 445 3.00 8.67 1.79
N PRO A 446 2.26 9.61 2.38
CA PRO A 446 0.84 9.75 2.05
C PRO A 446 0.60 10.00 0.55
N GLN A 447 1.44 10.85 -0.07
CA GLN A 447 1.37 11.14 -1.51
C GLN A 447 1.85 9.95 -2.36
N ALA A 448 2.88 9.23 -1.90
CA ALA A 448 3.36 8.00 -2.54
C ALA A 448 2.26 6.93 -2.59
N ALA A 449 1.42 6.84 -1.57
CA ALA A 449 0.27 5.94 -1.57
C ALA A 449 -0.74 6.29 -2.67
N ALA A 450 -0.96 7.59 -2.94
CA ALA A 450 -1.86 8.05 -4.00
C ALA A 450 -1.44 7.57 -5.39
N MET A 451 -0.15 7.26 -5.61
CA MET A 451 0.34 6.71 -6.88
C MET A 451 -0.28 5.36 -7.23
N ALA A 452 -0.82 4.61 -6.26
CA ALA A 452 -1.58 3.40 -6.52
C ALA A 452 -2.83 3.65 -7.40
N LEU A 453 -3.39 4.86 -7.39
CA LEU A 453 -4.47 5.26 -8.28
C LEU A 453 -4.02 5.44 -9.73
N GLN A 454 -2.81 5.92 -9.97
CA GLN A 454 -2.29 6.19 -11.31
C GLN A 454 -2.05 4.90 -12.10
N GLY A 455 -1.81 3.78 -11.42
CA GLY A 455 -1.65 2.47 -12.05
C GLY A 455 -0.99 1.43 -11.14
N PRO A 456 -1.19 0.14 -11.43
CA PRO A 456 -0.57 -0.94 -10.66
C PRO A 456 0.96 -0.97 -10.81
N GLY A 457 1.51 -0.32 -11.83
CA GLY A 457 2.95 -0.22 -12.07
C GLY A 457 3.68 0.73 -11.13
N TYR A 458 2.98 1.70 -10.52
CA TYR A 458 3.59 2.66 -9.60
C TYR A 458 3.54 2.15 -8.16
N ARG A 459 4.40 1.20 -7.86
CA ARG A 459 4.46 0.58 -6.55
C ARG A 459 5.55 1.23 -5.69
N PHE A 460 5.18 2.29 -4.97
CA PHE A 460 6.02 2.86 -3.94
C PHE A 460 6.05 1.95 -2.71
N GLU A 461 7.20 1.84 -2.10
CA GLU A 461 7.47 0.99 -0.95
C GLU A 461 7.84 1.85 0.25
N ILE A 462 7.28 1.59 1.42
CA ILE A 462 7.61 2.36 2.63
C ILE A 462 9.10 2.19 2.93
N ALA A 463 9.82 3.32 3.01
CA ALA A 463 11.27 3.34 3.15
C ALA A 463 11.79 3.90 4.49
N GLY A 464 10.87 4.26 5.38
CA GLY A 464 11.18 4.88 6.68
C GLY A 464 10.92 6.38 6.67
N GLU A 465 11.72 7.13 7.43
CA GLU A 465 11.57 8.57 7.61
C GLU A 465 12.84 9.30 7.23
N VAL A 466 12.70 10.49 6.65
CA VAL A 466 13.79 11.42 6.39
C VAL A 466 13.62 12.62 7.31
N MET A 467 14.65 12.91 8.10
CA MET A 467 14.66 14.09 8.96
C MET A 467 14.82 15.33 8.07
N THR A 468 13.84 16.21 8.08
CA THR A 468 13.86 17.49 7.40
C THR A 468 13.81 18.64 8.40
N ARG A 469 14.02 19.87 7.96
CA ARG A 469 13.84 21.05 8.83
C ARG A 469 12.38 21.29 9.25
N GLN A 470 11.43 20.62 8.62
CA GLN A 470 10.00 20.65 8.98
C GLN A 470 9.61 19.50 9.92
N GLY A 471 10.56 18.62 10.29
CA GLY A 471 10.35 17.43 11.09
C GLY A 471 10.61 16.16 10.31
N ASP A 472 10.29 15.03 10.93
CA ASP A 472 10.45 13.70 10.34
C ASP A 472 9.36 13.50 9.28
N CYS A 473 9.80 13.23 8.04
CA CYS A 473 8.93 12.99 6.90
C CYS A 473 8.94 11.50 6.54
N PRO A 474 7.85 10.76 6.74
CA PRO A 474 7.72 9.40 6.24
C PRO A 474 7.79 9.40 4.71
N VAL A 475 8.59 8.49 4.14
CA VAL A 475 8.81 8.43 2.70
C VAL A 475 8.56 7.06 2.12
N GLY A 476 8.16 7.05 0.84
CA GLY A 476 8.14 5.89 -0.01
C GLY A 476 9.18 6.01 -1.12
N HIS A 477 9.75 4.87 -1.51
CA HIS A 477 10.66 4.78 -2.66
C HIS A 477 10.02 3.96 -3.77
N TYR A 478 10.22 4.40 -5.00
CA TYR A 478 9.88 3.67 -6.20
C TYR A 478 11.11 3.49 -7.07
N TYR A 479 11.37 2.26 -7.48
CA TYR A 479 12.45 1.92 -8.41
C TYR A 479 11.81 1.59 -9.77
N PRO A 480 11.95 2.46 -10.78
CA PRO A 480 11.45 2.17 -12.11
C PRO A 480 12.06 0.87 -12.64
N PRO A 481 11.30 0.02 -13.37
CA PRO A 481 11.85 -1.17 -13.97
C PRO A 481 12.97 -0.83 -14.94
N SER A 482 14.08 -1.56 -14.85
CA SER A 482 15.16 -1.53 -15.85
C SER A 482 14.63 -2.24 -17.09
N ASN A 483 14.42 -1.53 -18.19
CA ASN A 483 14.09 -2.15 -19.49
C ASN A 483 15.30 -2.83 -20.12
#